data_1f13ee2f604de08a2e4c2352b5d79cda
#
_entry.id   1f13ee2f604de08a2e4c2352b5d79cda
#
_cell.length_a   1.000
_cell.length_b   1.000
_cell.length_c   1.000
_cell.angle_alpha   90.00
_cell.angle_beta   90.00
_cell.angle_gamma   90.00
#
_symmetry.space_group_name_H-M   'P 1'
#
loop_
_entity.id
_entity.type
_entity.pdbx_description
1 polymer ?
#
loop_
_entity_poly.entity_id
_entity_poly.type
_entity_poly.pdbx_seq_one_letter_code
_entity_poly.pdbx_strand_id
1 'polypeptide(L)'
;MEKIQFDVGQRSYRINGGGILRFNPSDPNLYRRFMEAVEKLQAVERELTQQAEAARDQEILKLMGDADEKMKAILNWVFGGSNDFHKLLEGINLLAVAENGERVVTNLFAALEPVLIEGAKLCANQRAKKV
;
A
#
# COMPACT_ATOMS: atom_id res chain seq x y z
N MET A 1 23.71 23.34 13.28
CA MET A 1 23.99 22.01 12.69
C MET A 1 24.10 22.15 11.18
N GLU A 2 25.14 21.62 10.61
CA GLU A 2 25.29 21.59 9.16
C GLU A 2 24.38 20.57 8.55
N LYS A 3 23.90 20.83 7.34
CA LYS A 3 22.97 19.95 6.63
C LYS A 3 23.61 19.40 5.37
N ILE A 4 23.34 18.14 5.08
CA ILE A 4 23.65 17.53 3.80
C ILE A 4 22.29 17.21 3.14
N GLN A 5 22.06 17.82 1.99
CA GLN A 5 20.78 17.66 1.28
C GLN A 5 21.05 17.24 -0.15
N PHE A 6 20.26 16.30 -0.63
CA PHE A 6 20.34 15.82 -2.00
C PHE A 6 19.01 15.19 -2.42
N ASP A 7 18.79 15.14 -3.71
CA ASP A 7 17.57 14.56 -4.29
C ASP A 7 17.60 13.03 -4.14
N VAL A 8 16.59 12.48 -3.48
CA VAL A 8 16.38 11.02 -3.35
C VAL A 8 15.24 10.52 -4.22
N GLY A 9 14.72 11.37 -5.11
CA GLY A 9 13.67 11.00 -6.06
C GLY A 9 12.29 10.87 -5.45
N GLN A 10 12.08 11.42 -4.25
CA GLN A 10 10.78 11.34 -3.60
C GLN A 10 9.75 12.19 -4.35
N ARG A 11 8.61 11.57 -4.66
CA ARG A 11 7.46 12.21 -5.30
C ARG A 11 6.28 12.24 -4.36
N SER A 12 5.37 13.16 -4.61
CA SER A 12 4.14 13.33 -3.82
C SER A 12 2.93 13.00 -4.68
N TYR A 13 2.07 12.14 -4.16
CA TYR A 13 0.83 11.74 -4.82
C TYR A 13 -0.34 12.05 -3.92
N ARG A 14 -1.30 12.81 -4.44
CA ARG A 14 -2.53 13.07 -3.71
C ARG A 14 -3.46 11.88 -3.85
N ILE A 15 -3.91 11.34 -2.72
CA ILE A 15 -4.82 10.20 -2.69
C ILE A 15 -6.25 10.73 -2.70
N ASN A 16 -6.94 10.56 -3.83
CA ASN A 16 -8.34 10.97 -4.08
C ASN A 16 -8.58 12.47 -3.88
N GLY A 17 -7.94 13.27 -3.45
CA GLY A 17 -8.16 14.67 -3.10
C GLY A 17 -7.92 14.93 -1.62
N GLY A 18 -7.52 13.89 -0.89
CA GLY A 18 -7.21 13.96 0.54
C GLY A 18 -5.72 14.07 0.81
N GLY A 19 -5.18 13.15 1.59
CA GLY A 19 -3.80 13.14 2.01
C GLY A 19 -2.79 12.91 0.90
N ILE A 20 -1.53 13.08 1.24
CA ILE A 20 -0.42 12.96 0.28
C ILE A 20 0.43 11.75 0.66
N LEU A 21 0.63 10.86 -0.31
CA LEU A 21 1.52 9.72 -0.21
C LEU A 21 2.85 10.11 -0.85
N ARG A 22 3.94 9.95 -0.10
CA ARG A 22 5.29 10.33 -0.57
C ARG A 22 6.17 9.11 -0.65
N PHE A 23 6.75 8.89 -1.82
CA PHE A 23 7.70 7.81 -2.03
C PHE A 23 8.46 8.00 -3.34
N ASN A 24 9.56 7.28 -3.50
CA ASN A 24 10.27 7.22 -4.77
C ASN A 24 9.82 5.97 -5.53
N PRO A 25 9.06 6.12 -6.63
CA PRO A 25 8.54 4.97 -7.37
C PRO A 25 9.62 4.14 -8.07
N SER A 26 10.83 4.69 -8.22
CA SER A 26 11.95 3.95 -8.84
C SER A 26 12.87 3.26 -7.82
N ASP A 27 12.52 3.29 -6.53
CA ASP A 27 13.33 2.65 -5.49
C ASP A 27 13.13 1.12 -5.52
N PRO A 28 14.17 0.33 -5.83
CA PRO A 28 14.05 -1.11 -5.85
C PRO A 28 13.63 -1.72 -4.51
N ASN A 29 14.00 -1.08 -3.39
CA ASN A 29 13.61 -1.54 -2.07
C ASN A 29 12.11 -1.41 -1.85
N LEU A 30 11.51 -0.33 -2.33
CA LEU A 30 10.07 -0.12 -2.28
C LEU A 30 9.37 -1.20 -3.12
N TYR A 31 9.83 -1.43 -4.34
CA TYR A 31 9.26 -2.44 -5.22
C TYR A 31 9.28 -3.82 -4.57
N ARG A 32 10.41 -4.20 -3.97
CA ARG A 32 10.56 -5.48 -3.27
C ARG A 32 9.56 -5.61 -2.11
N ARG A 33 9.45 -4.56 -1.28
CA ARG A 33 8.48 -4.56 -0.17
C ARG A 33 7.05 -4.67 -0.68
N PHE A 34 6.74 -3.98 -1.79
CA PHE A 34 5.41 -4.05 -2.40
C PHE A 34 5.07 -5.48 -2.85
N MET A 35 6.01 -6.15 -3.50
CA MET A 35 5.81 -7.54 -3.93
C MET A 35 5.63 -8.49 -2.73
N GLU A 36 6.42 -8.30 -1.67
CA GLU A 36 6.25 -9.05 -0.43
C GLU A 36 4.88 -8.76 0.22
N ALA A 37 4.43 -7.52 0.14
CA ALA A 37 3.14 -7.11 0.70
C ALA A 37 1.97 -7.82 0.04
N VAL A 38 2.03 -8.08 -1.26
CA VAL A 38 0.98 -8.84 -1.97
C VAL A 38 0.75 -10.18 -1.28
N GLU A 39 1.81 -10.91 -0.98
CA GLU A 39 1.72 -12.21 -0.30
C GLU A 39 1.21 -12.06 1.13
N LYS A 40 1.68 -11.05 1.85
CA LYS A 40 1.26 -10.79 3.24
C LYS A 40 -0.23 -10.44 3.31
N LEU A 41 -0.71 -9.64 2.37
CA LEU A 41 -2.12 -9.25 2.31
C LEU A 41 -3.00 -10.44 1.97
N GLN A 42 -2.56 -11.30 1.07
CA GLN A 42 -3.27 -12.54 0.75
C GLN A 42 -3.36 -13.46 1.96
N ALA A 43 -2.31 -13.51 2.80
CA ALA A 43 -2.34 -14.29 4.03
C ALA A 43 -3.37 -13.73 5.03
N VAL A 44 -3.48 -12.42 5.15
CA VAL A 44 -4.50 -11.77 5.99
C VAL A 44 -5.89 -12.14 5.50
N GLU A 45 -6.12 -12.08 4.18
CA GLU A 45 -7.42 -12.43 3.59
C GLU A 45 -7.77 -13.91 3.80
N ARG A 46 -6.80 -14.82 3.66
CA ARG A 46 -7.03 -16.25 3.91
C ARG A 46 -7.41 -16.51 5.36
N GLU A 47 -6.69 -15.91 6.30
CA GLU A 47 -6.99 -16.02 7.72
C GLU A 47 -8.39 -15.50 8.03
N LEU A 48 -8.76 -14.36 7.47
CA LEU A 48 -10.08 -13.79 7.61
C LEU A 48 -11.16 -14.74 7.09
N THR A 49 -10.96 -15.32 5.91
CA THR A 49 -11.89 -16.27 5.31
C THR A 49 -12.11 -17.47 6.22
N GLN A 50 -11.04 -18.02 6.80
CA GLN A 50 -11.12 -19.15 7.73
C GLN A 50 -11.90 -18.80 8.99
N GLN A 51 -11.61 -17.65 9.57
CA GLN A 51 -12.27 -17.16 10.79
C GLN A 51 -13.75 -16.88 10.53
N ALA A 52 -14.09 -16.37 9.34
CA ALA A 52 -15.45 -15.99 8.98
C ALA A 52 -16.37 -17.19 8.78
N GLU A 53 -15.84 -18.38 8.46
CA GLU A 53 -16.65 -19.57 8.22
C GLU A 53 -17.55 -19.96 9.38
N ALA A 54 -17.09 -19.75 10.62
CA ALA A 54 -17.83 -20.08 11.83
C ALA A 54 -18.39 -18.85 12.55
N ALA A 55 -18.23 -17.65 11.99
CA ALA A 55 -18.61 -16.42 12.65
C ALA A 55 -19.99 -15.93 12.22
N ARG A 56 -20.65 -15.18 13.10
CA ARG A 56 -21.89 -14.46 12.79
C ARG A 56 -21.57 -13.13 12.13
N ASP A 57 -22.56 -12.51 11.48
CA ASP A 57 -22.37 -11.27 10.73
C ASP A 57 -21.66 -10.16 11.52
N GLN A 58 -22.05 -9.96 12.78
CA GLN A 58 -21.40 -8.94 13.64
C GLN A 58 -19.94 -9.27 13.94
N GLU A 59 -19.65 -10.55 14.16
CA GLU A 59 -18.28 -11.02 14.39
C GLU A 59 -17.43 -10.88 13.12
N ILE A 60 -18.02 -11.12 11.96
CA ILE A 60 -17.36 -10.95 10.67
C ILE A 60 -16.92 -9.50 10.48
N LEU A 61 -17.80 -8.54 10.78
CA LEU A 61 -17.47 -7.12 10.66
C LEU A 61 -16.32 -6.72 11.59
N LYS A 62 -16.28 -7.27 12.80
CA LYS A 62 -15.17 -7.04 13.72
C LYS A 62 -13.87 -7.64 13.19
N LEU A 63 -13.93 -8.85 12.67
CA LEU A 63 -12.77 -9.52 12.05
C LEU A 63 -12.24 -8.72 10.86
N MET A 64 -13.13 -8.13 10.07
CA MET A 64 -12.75 -7.27 8.95
C MET A 64 -12.09 -5.98 9.43
N GLY A 65 -12.52 -5.42 10.56
CA GLY A 65 -11.85 -4.29 11.18
C GLY A 65 -10.43 -4.62 11.61
N ASP A 66 -10.24 -5.77 12.24
CA ASP A 66 -8.91 -6.23 12.66
C ASP A 66 -8.02 -6.51 11.44
N ALA A 67 -8.57 -7.13 10.40
CA ALA A 67 -7.85 -7.39 9.16
C ALA A 67 -7.41 -6.09 8.47
N ASP A 68 -8.28 -5.09 8.45
CA ASP A 68 -7.97 -3.76 7.90
C ASP A 68 -6.76 -3.13 8.60
N GLU A 69 -6.70 -3.20 9.92
CA GLU A 69 -5.57 -2.67 10.68
C GLU A 69 -4.26 -3.36 10.29
N LYS A 70 -4.30 -4.68 10.17
CA LYS A 70 -3.13 -5.46 9.74
C LYS A 70 -2.70 -5.09 8.33
N MET A 71 -3.65 -4.95 7.41
CA MET A 71 -3.36 -4.59 6.02
C MET A 71 -2.76 -3.19 5.92
N LYS A 72 -3.30 -2.22 6.65
CA LYS A 72 -2.76 -0.86 6.69
C LYS A 72 -1.36 -0.81 7.28
N ALA A 73 -1.09 -1.61 8.31
CA ALA A 73 0.25 -1.72 8.88
C ALA A 73 1.25 -2.25 7.85
N ILE A 74 0.85 -3.23 7.03
CA ILE A 74 1.67 -3.76 5.95
C ILE A 74 1.97 -2.67 4.92
N LEU A 75 0.96 -1.91 4.51
CA LEU A 75 1.14 -0.81 3.55
C LEU A 75 2.04 0.30 4.12
N ASN A 76 1.89 0.64 5.39
CA ASN A 76 2.76 1.60 6.07
C ASN A 76 4.22 1.12 6.06
N TRP A 77 4.44 -0.18 6.22
CA TRP A 77 5.78 -0.75 6.11
C TRP A 77 6.34 -0.64 4.68
N VAL A 78 5.50 -0.87 3.66
CA VAL A 78 5.94 -0.78 2.25
C VAL A 78 6.45 0.62 1.92
N PHE A 79 5.66 1.64 2.23
CA PHE A 79 5.96 3.01 1.82
C PHE A 79 6.82 3.76 2.84
N GLY A 80 6.77 3.36 4.10
CA GLY A 80 7.62 3.92 5.15
C GLY A 80 7.41 5.40 5.40
N GLY A 81 8.38 6.00 6.10
CA GLY A 81 8.39 7.44 6.38
C GLY A 81 7.18 7.89 7.18
N SER A 82 6.64 9.04 6.82
CA SER A 82 5.46 9.62 7.46
C SER A 82 4.14 9.17 6.83
N ASN A 83 4.18 8.21 5.90
CA ASN A 83 2.98 7.70 5.25
C ASN A 83 2.13 6.89 6.23
N ASP A 84 0.86 7.25 6.33
CA ASP A 84 -0.09 6.58 7.22
C ASP A 84 -1.37 6.30 6.47
N PHE A 85 -1.61 5.03 6.15
CA PHE A 85 -2.76 4.63 5.35
C PHE A 85 -4.09 4.76 6.09
N HIS A 86 -4.10 4.83 7.42
CA HIS A 86 -5.32 5.19 8.15
C HIS A 86 -5.79 6.60 7.78
N LYS A 87 -4.84 7.54 7.74
CA LYS A 87 -5.12 8.94 7.37
C LYS A 87 -5.36 9.10 5.88
N LEU A 88 -4.53 8.46 5.05
CA LEU A 88 -4.63 8.56 3.60
C LEU A 88 -5.98 8.08 3.07
N LEU A 89 -6.54 7.05 3.69
CA LEU A 89 -7.83 6.48 3.31
C LEU A 89 -9.00 7.05 4.14
N GLU A 90 -8.72 8.06 4.96
CA GLU A 90 -9.74 8.74 5.78
C GLU A 90 -10.59 7.79 6.62
N GLY A 91 -9.97 6.75 7.14
CA GLY A 91 -10.63 5.75 7.98
C GLY A 91 -11.42 4.69 7.23
N ILE A 92 -11.46 4.73 5.91
CA ILE A 92 -12.16 3.71 5.12
C ILE A 92 -11.44 2.36 5.27
N ASN A 93 -12.23 1.31 5.47
CA ASN A 93 -11.72 -0.05 5.55
C ASN A 93 -11.31 -0.55 4.17
N LEU A 94 -10.12 -1.13 4.07
CA LEU A 94 -9.59 -1.67 2.81
C LEU A 94 -10.44 -2.79 2.23
N LEU A 95 -11.25 -3.45 3.05
CA LEU A 95 -12.15 -4.52 2.62
C LEU A 95 -13.55 -4.02 2.25
N ALA A 96 -13.82 -2.72 2.41
CA ALA A 96 -15.10 -2.13 1.99
C ALA A 96 -15.27 -2.29 0.49
N VAL A 97 -16.52 -2.39 0.05
CA VAL A 97 -16.87 -2.54 -1.36
C VAL A 97 -17.11 -1.16 -1.96
N ALA A 98 -16.40 -0.87 -3.05
CA ALA A 98 -16.54 0.38 -3.78
C ALA A 98 -17.70 0.32 -4.78
N GLU A 99 -18.03 1.46 -5.41
CA GLU A 99 -19.12 1.54 -6.37
C GLU A 99 -18.95 0.59 -7.56
N ASN A 100 -17.70 0.32 -7.96
CA ASN A 100 -17.42 -0.60 -9.06
C ASN A 100 -17.55 -2.08 -8.68
N GLY A 101 -17.98 -2.37 -7.44
CA GLY A 101 -18.16 -3.74 -6.96
C GLY A 101 -16.88 -4.38 -6.43
N GLU A 102 -15.74 -3.74 -6.59
CA GLU A 102 -14.46 -4.25 -6.09
C GLU A 102 -14.20 -3.75 -4.66
N ARG A 103 -13.33 -4.46 -3.94
CA ARG A 103 -12.88 -3.97 -2.64
C ARG A 103 -11.92 -2.79 -2.81
N VAL A 104 -11.91 -1.92 -1.83
CA VAL A 104 -11.04 -0.73 -1.83
C VAL A 104 -9.57 -1.11 -2.03
N VAL A 105 -9.10 -2.19 -1.38
CA VAL A 105 -7.72 -2.66 -1.53
C VAL A 105 -7.40 -3.06 -2.98
N THR A 106 -8.34 -3.66 -3.68
CA THR A 106 -8.19 -4.02 -5.10
C THR A 106 -8.02 -2.77 -5.95
N ASN A 107 -8.86 -1.76 -5.72
CA ASN A 107 -8.78 -0.49 -6.44
C ASN A 107 -7.48 0.25 -6.15
N LEU A 108 -7.05 0.22 -4.89
CA LEU A 108 -5.78 0.84 -4.49
C LEU A 108 -4.61 0.21 -5.25
N PHE A 109 -4.54 -1.11 -5.30
CA PHE A 109 -3.47 -1.82 -6.00
C PHE A 109 -3.51 -1.57 -7.51
N ALA A 110 -4.70 -1.54 -8.09
CA ALA A 110 -4.87 -1.21 -9.50
C ALA A 110 -4.33 0.20 -9.83
N ALA A 111 -4.45 1.14 -8.89
CA ALA A 111 -3.94 2.50 -9.06
C ALA A 111 -2.42 2.59 -8.82
N LEU A 112 -1.90 1.85 -7.85
CA LEU A 112 -0.48 1.89 -7.49
C LEU A 112 0.42 1.11 -8.44
N GLU A 113 -0.05 -0.03 -8.92
CA GLU A 113 0.77 -0.96 -9.70
C GLU A 113 1.42 -0.31 -10.93
N PRO A 114 0.71 0.45 -11.78
CA PRO A 114 1.35 1.12 -12.93
C PRO A 114 2.46 2.08 -12.52
N VAL A 115 2.28 2.81 -11.42
CA VAL A 115 3.27 3.76 -10.92
C VAL A 115 4.55 3.03 -10.51
N LEU A 116 4.41 1.91 -9.82
CA LEU A 116 5.54 1.12 -9.33
C LEU A 116 6.25 0.38 -10.47
N ILE A 117 5.51 -0.13 -11.44
CA ILE A 117 6.08 -0.80 -12.62
C ILE A 117 6.89 0.20 -13.44
N GLU A 118 6.34 1.38 -13.73
CA GLU A 118 7.06 2.41 -14.48
C GLU A 118 8.31 2.86 -13.73
N GLY A 119 8.21 3.02 -12.41
CA GLY A 119 9.36 3.37 -11.59
C GLY A 119 10.45 2.30 -11.61
N ALA A 120 10.06 1.03 -11.55
CA ALA A 120 11.01 -0.09 -11.61
C ALA A 120 11.72 -0.13 -12.96
N LYS A 121 11.00 0.11 -14.05
CA LYS A 121 11.59 0.19 -15.40
C LYS A 121 12.58 1.33 -15.50
N LEU A 122 12.24 2.50 -14.96
CA LEU A 122 13.13 3.65 -14.95
C LEU A 122 14.43 3.33 -14.24
N CYS A 123 14.37 2.69 -13.10
CA CYS A 123 15.55 2.27 -12.34
C CYS A 123 16.38 1.25 -13.13
N ALA A 124 15.74 0.23 -13.70
CA ALA A 124 16.42 -0.79 -14.47
C ALA A 124 17.14 -0.21 -15.71
N ASN A 125 16.55 0.79 -16.34
CA ASN A 125 17.14 1.43 -17.52
C ASN A 125 18.39 2.25 -17.21
N GLN A 126 18.63 2.58 -15.95
CA GLN A 126 19.85 3.30 -15.52
C GLN A 126 21.03 2.35 -15.24
N ARG A 127 20.83 1.04 -15.31
CA ARG A 127 21.84 0.04 -14.93
C ARG A 127 23.16 0.16 -15.71
N ALA A 128 23.11 0.67 -16.93
CA ALA A 128 24.28 0.83 -17.78
C ALA A 128 25.06 2.12 -17.52
N LYS A 129 24.51 3.04 -16.73
CA LYS A 129 25.15 4.32 -16.41
C LYS A 129 26.05 4.16 -15.20
N LYS A 130 27.21 4.76 -15.26
CA LYS A 130 28.14 4.80 -14.11
C LYS A 130 27.70 5.87 -13.12
N VAL A 131 27.95 5.59 -11.89
CA VAL A 131 27.74 6.51 -10.79
C VAL A 131 28.78 7.64 -10.82
#